data_90d87db8c32c489f6bd65cba630f0614
#
_entry.id   90d87db8c32c489f6bd65cba630f0614
#
_cell.length_a   1.000
_cell.length_b   1.000
_cell.length_c   1.000
_cell.angle_alpha   90.00
_cell.angle_beta   90.00
_cell.angle_gamma   90.00
#
_symmetry.space_group_name_H-M   'P 1'
#
loop_
_entity.id
_entity.type
_entity.pdbx_description
1 polymer ?
#
loop_
_entity_poly.entity_id
_entity_poly.type
_entity_poly.pdbx_seq_one_letter_code
_entity_poly.pdbx_strand_id
1 'polypeptide(L)'
;ENNRPVADFFCPSCKEEYELKSKGASISNKVNDGAYNTMIDRITSINNPNFFFMHYNKISLQIENFVMVPKYFFSPDIIEKRKPLAETARRAGWTGCNILLNRIPNEGRIYIVQNEKEISVKKIMEKVHRTEFLRGSKLETRSWMLDVLNCVNIIEDRDFTLEQMYSFEKMLAGKHPDNHHIKDKIR
;
A
#
# COMPACT_ATOMS: atom_id res chain seq x y z
N GLU A 1 25.78 13.27 0.48
CA GLU A 1 24.30 13.08 0.58
C GLU A 1 23.74 12.11 -0.47
N ASN A 2 24.53 11.12 -0.88
CA ASN A 2 24.23 10.23 -2.01
C ASN A 2 23.17 9.15 -1.75
N ASN A 3 22.39 9.23 -0.68
CA ASN A 3 21.38 8.20 -0.33
C ASN A 3 20.01 8.78 0.05
N ARG A 4 19.68 9.99 -0.37
CA ARG A 4 18.28 10.42 -0.26
C ARG A 4 17.47 9.67 -1.31
N PRO A 5 16.43 8.91 -0.91
CA PRO A 5 15.52 8.31 -1.86
C PRO A 5 14.79 9.43 -2.61
N VAL A 6 15.13 9.60 -3.88
CA VAL A 6 14.46 10.55 -4.77
C VAL A 6 13.30 9.78 -5.40
N ALA A 7 12.11 10.38 -5.46
CA ALA A 7 10.99 9.82 -6.20
C ALA A 7 11.29 9.82 -7.71
N ASP A 8 10.74 8.85 -8.44
CA ASP A 8 10.96 8.74 -9.88
C ASP A 8 10.30 9.89 -10.66
N PHE A 9 9.18 10.41 -10.14
CA PHE A 9 8.40 11.47 -10.77
C PHE A 9 7.90 12.49 -9.74
N PHE A 10 7.81 13.73 -10.15
CA PHE A 10 7.17 14.81 -9.41
C PHE A 10 6.13 15.50 -10.29
N CYS A 11 4.93 15.71 -9.76
CA CYS A 11 3.86 16.43 -10.45
C CYS A 11 3.88 17.92 -10.07
N PRO A 12 4.16 18.85 -11.00
CA PRO A 12 4.21 20.28 -10.68
C PRO A 12 2.82 20.87 -10.35
N SER A 13 1.73 20.20 -10.75
CA SER A 13 0.37 20.67 -10.49
C SER A 13 -0.10 20.33 -9.08
N CYS A 14 -0.03 19.06 -8.68
CA CYS A 14 -0.48 18.64 -7.34
C CYS A 14 0.64 18.62 -6.29
N LYS A 15 1.91 18.90 -6.69
CA LYS A 15 3.10 18.89 -5.83
C LYS A 15 3.37 17.54 -5.14
N GLU A 16 2.82 16.47 -5.69
CA GLU A 16 2.99 15.11 -5.17
C GLU A 16 4.17 14.41 -5.85
N GLU A 17 4.81 13.54 -5.10
CA GLU A 17 5.86 12.63 -5.55
C GLU A 17 5.29 11.25 -5.87
N TYR A 18 5.89 10.59 -6.86
CA TYR A 18 5.47 9.27 -7.34
C TYR A 18 6.68 8.37 -7.55
N GLU A 19 6.55 7.12 -7.13
CA GLU A 19 7.55 6.07 -7.34
C GLU A 19 6.96 4.94 -8.18
N LEU A 20 7.69 4.49 -9.20
CA LEU A 20 7.25 3.43 -10.12
C LEU A 20 7.99 2.13 -9.83
N LYS A 21 7.24 1.07 -9.58
CA LYS A 21 7.73 -0.30 -9.54
C LYS A 21 7.21 -1.06 -10.76
N SER A 22 8.09 -1.41 -11.67
CA SER A 22 7.71 -2.13 -12.90
C SER A 22 8.28 -3.55 -12.91
N LYS A 23 7.52 -4.49 -13.47
CA LYS A 23 7.91 -5.89 -13.62
C LYS A 23 7.32 -6.49 -14.87
N GLY A 24 8.16 -7.22 -15.62
CA GLY A 24 7.73 -7.98 -16.81
C GLY A 24 7.30 -9.42 -16.51
N ALA A 25 6.84 -9.70 -15.31
CA ALA A 25 6.15 -10.92 -14.90
C ALA A 25 4.97 -10.51 -14.05
N SER A 26 3.95 -11.36 -13.87
CA SER A 26 2.77 -11.01 -13.09
C SER A 26 3.15 -10.35 -11.76
N ILE A 27 2.48 -9.26 -11.41
CA ILE A 27 2.65 -8.63 -10.10
C ILE A 27 2.15 -9.65 -9.08
N SER A 28 3.09 -10.28 -8.39
CA SER A 28 2.76 -11.14 -7.25
C SER A 28 2.22 -10.27 -6.10
N ASN A 29 1.61 -10.91 -5.11
CA ASN A 29 1.19 -10.22 -3.88
C ASN A 29 2.35 -9.52 -3.13
N LYS A 30 3.59 -9.74 -3.55
CA LYS A 30 4.80 -9.14 -2.98
C LYS A 30 5.64 -8.46 -4.08
N VAL A 31 6.04 -7.22 -3.81
CA VAL A 31 6.95 -6.46 -4.65
C VAL A 31 8.22 -6.18 -3.86
N ASN A 32 9.37 -6.61 -4.40
CA ASN A 32 10.66 -6.34 -3.77
C ASN A 32 11.00 -4.86 -3.86
N ASP A 33 11.56 -4.33 -2.77
CA ASP A 33 12.00 -2.95 -2.71
C ASP A 33 13.36 -2.81 -2.01
N GLY A 34 13.81 -1.57 -1.87
CA GLY A 34 15.09 -1.17 -1.32
C GLY A 34 15.30 -1.52 0.16
N ALA A 35 16.11 -0.71 0.85
CA ALA A 35 16.43 -0.92 2.25
C ALA A 35 15.20 -0.77 3.16
N TYR A 36 15.01 -1.73 4.05
CA TYR A 36 13.86 -1.77 4.97
C TYR A 36 13.72 -0.49 5.81
N ASN A 37 14.80 -0.07 6.48
CA ASN A 37 14.74 1.11 7.35
C ASN A 37 14.39 2.37 6.55
N THR A 38 15.01 2.56 5.38
CA THR A 38 14.72 3.70 4.48
C THR A 38 13.26 3.70 4.05
N MET A 39 12.68 2.52 3.75
CA MET A 39 11.27 2.42 3.40
C MET A 39 10.37 2.81 4.57
N ILE A 40 10.64 2.29 5.78
CA ILE A 40 9.86 2.63 6.98
C ILE A 40 9.94 4.14 7.27
N ASP A 41 11.14 4.72 7.27
CA ASP A 41 11.32 6.16 7.50
C ASP A 41 10.53 6.98 6.47
N ARG A 42 10.52 6.55 5.21
CA ARG A 42 9.84 7.25 4.14
C ARG A 42 8.32 7.20 4.26
N ILE A 43 7.73 6.02 4.48
CA ILE A 43 6.27 5.87 4.57
C ILE A 43 5.68 6.48 5.84
N THR A 44 6.50 6.69 6.87
CA THR A 44 6.09 7.35 8.11
C THR A 44 6.32 8.86 8.08
N SER A 45 7.07 9.35 7.09
CA SER A 45 7.34 10.77 6.92
C SER A 45 6.21 11.52 6.18
N ILE A 46 6.26 12.85 6.22
CA ILE A 46 5.35 13.73 5.46
C ILE A 46 5.58 13.58 3.94
N ASN A 47 6.82 13.26 3.54
CA ASN A 47 7.26 13.16 2.14
C ASN A 47 7.10 11.74 1.56
N ASN A 48 6.12 10.98 2.03
CA ASN A 48 5.80 9.68 1.47
C ASN A 48 5.27 9.84 0.02
N PRO A 49 5.84 9.15 -0.99
CA PRO A 49 5.34 9.22 -2.37
C PRO A 49 4.09 8.36 -2.56
N ASN A 50 3.33 8.66 -3.60
CA ASN A 50 2.37 7.73 -4.15
C ASN A 50 3.14 6.66 -4.95
N PHE A 51 2.65 5.43 -4.97
CA PHE A 51 3.31 4.35 -5.69
C PHE A 51 2.51 3.93 -6.91
N PHE A 52 3.22 3.72 -8.02
CA PHE A 52 2.70 3.01 -9.18
C PHE A 52 3.31 1.62 -9.25
N PHE A 53 2.47 0.63 -9.54
CA PHE A 53 2.88 -0.75 -9.81
C PHE A 53 2.45 -1.11 -11.22
N MET A 54 3.42 -1.39 -12.08
CA MET A 54 3.19 -1.69 -13.49
C MET A 54 3.63 -3.11 -13.83
N HIS A 55 2.70 -3.89 -14.37
CA HIS A 55 2.97 -5.17 -15.00
C HIS A 55 2.85 -5.04 -16.50
N TYR A 56 3.87 -5.45 -17.22
CA TYR A 56 3.92 -5.38 -18.68
C TYR A 56 4.40 -6.69 -19.28
N ASN A 57 3.94 -6.98 -20.48
CA ASN A 57 4.43 -8.10 -21.28
C ASN A 57 5.79 -7.74 -21.90
N LYS A 58 6.81 -8.55 -21.65
CA LYS A 58 8.19 -8.29 -22.13
C LYS A 58 8.34 -8.42 -23.65
N ILE A 59 7.46 -9.19 -24.30
CA ILE A 59 7.54 -9.45 -25.74
C ILE A 59 6.77 -8.35 -26.50
N SER A 60 5.50 -8.15 -26.15
CA SER A 60 4.66 -7.15 -26.81
C SER A 60 4.88 -5.72 -26.30
N LEU A 61 5.54 -5.56 -25.16
CA LEU A 61 5.71 -4.29 -24.42
C LEU A 61 4.38 -3.61 -24.03
N GLN A 62 3.28 -4.38 -24.04
CA GLN A 62 1.98 -3.88 -23.63
C GLN A 62 1.84 -3.92 -22.11
N ILE A 63 1.17 -2.90 -21.56
CA ILE A 63 0.85 -2.84 -20.14
C ILE A 63 -0.36 -3.74 -19.87
N GLU A 64 -0.18 -4.76 -19.07
CA GLU A 64 -1.25 -5.67 -18.66
C GLU A 64 -2.01 -5.10 -17.45
N ASN A 65 -1.28 -4.59 -16.45
CA ASN A 65 -1.87 -3.95 -15.29
C ASN A 65 -1.05 -2.74 -14.86
N PHE A 66 -1.74 -1.64 -14.55
CA PHE A 66 -1.13 -0.43 -14.03
C PHE A 66 -1.99 0.09 -12.88
N VAL A 67 -1.42 0.05 -11.68
CA VAL A 67 -2.13 0.32 -10.41
C VAL A 67 -1.44 1.48 -9.70
N MET A 68 -2.21 2.48 -9.31
CA MET A 68 -1.78 3.50 -8.37
C MET A 68 -2.22 3.11 -6.95
N VAL A 69 -1.31 3.24 -6.01
CA VAL A 69 -1.58 3.16 -4.57
C VAL A 69 -1.24 4.50 -3.94
N PRO A 70 -2.24 5.26 -3.46
CA PRO A 70 -2.00 6.52 -2.79
C PRO A 70 -1.15 6.35 -1.54
N LYS A 71 -0.30 7.32 -1.27
CA LYS A 71 0.65 7.31 -0.13
C LYS A 71 0.02 7.04 1.23
N TYR A 72 -1.23 7.42 1.41
CA TYR A 72 -1.94 7.21 2.68
C TYR A 72 -2.46 5.78 2.89
N PHE A 73 -2.27 4.87 1.91
CA PHE A 73 -2.48 3.42 2.10
C PHE A 73 -1.23 2.69 2.58
N PHE A 74 -0.10 3.38 2.73
CA PHE A 74 1.11 2.77 3.25
C PHE A 74 1.19 2.93 4.78
N SER A 75 1.33 1.80 5.44
CA SER A 75 1.58 1.65 6.87
C SER A 75 2.70 0.62 7.09
N PRO A 76 3.42 0.64 8.21
CA PRO A 76 4.54 -0.28 8.45
C PRO A 76 4.20 -1.76 8.32
N ASP A 77 2.96 -2.18 8.60
CA ASP A 77 2.50 -3.57 8.55
C ASP A 77 2.41 -4.15 7.13
N ILE A 78 2.33 -3.30 6.09
CA ILE A 78 2.41 -3.77 4.70
C ILE A 78 3.84 -3.93 4.21
N ILE A 79 4.84 -3.58 5.02
CA ILE A 79 6.26 -3.70 4.68
C ILE A 79 6.87 -4.89 5.41
N GLU A 80 7.15 -5.94 4.66
CA GLU A 80 7.81 -7.13 5.18
C GLU A 80 9.33 -6.95 5.17
N LYS A 81 9.96 -7.07 6.32
CA LYS A 81 11.43 -7.08 6.44
C LYS A 81 11.98 -8.39 5.89
N ARG A 82 12.92 -8.30 4.97
CA ARG A 82 13.61 -9.49 4.43
C ARG A 82 14.72 -9.95 5.38
N LYS A 83 15.20 -11.19 5.18
CA LYS A 83 16.42 -11.66 5.87
C LYS A 83 17.61 -10.82 5.41
N PRO A 84 18.54 -10.48 6.33
CA PRO A 84 19.78 -9.82 5.97
C PRO A 84 20.56 -10.65 4.93
N LEU A 85 21.33 -9.99 4.09
CA LEU A 85 22.26 -10.65 3.20
C LEU A 85 23.33 -11.38 4.02
N ALA A 86 23.72 -12.58 3.54
CA ALA A 86 24.72 -13.41 4.18
C ALA A 86 26.06 -12.68 4.30
N GLU A 87 26.88 -13.10 5.28
CA GLU A 87 28.21 -12.51 5.55
C GLU A 87 29.15 -12.57 4.32
N THR A 88 28.97 -13.57 3.45
CA THR A 88 29.72 -13.72 2.20
C THR A 88 29.29 -12.78 1.09
N ALA A 89 28.19 -12.07 1.25
CA ALA A 89 27.69 -11.16 0.22
C ALA A 89 28.47 -9.83 0.22
N ARG A 90 28.62 -9.20 -0.96
CA ARG A 90 29.26 -7.87 -1.09
C ARG A 90 28.67 -6.80 -0.17
N ARG A 91 27.39 -6.93 0.19
CA ARG A 91 26.67 -6.03 1.12
C ARG A 91 26.16 -6.83 2.33
N ALA A 92 27.06 -7.54 3.00
CA ALA A 92 26.75 -8.34 4.19
C ALA A 92 25.93 -7.52 5.20
N GLY A 93 24.90 -8.14 5.79
CA GLY A 93 24.02 -7.50 6.75
C GLY A 93 22.98 -6.54 6.17
N TRP A 94 23.06 -6.17 4.89
CA TRP A 94 22.05 -5.32 4.26
C TRP A 94 20.69 -6.02 4.25
N THR A 95 19.66 -5.30 4.67
CA THR A 95 18.30 -5.82 4.77
C THR A 95 17.36 -5.04 3.85
N GLY A 96 16.83 -5.74 2.86
CA GLY A 96 15.79 -5.20 1.98
C GLY A 96 14.38 -5.39 2.56
N CYS A 97 13.38 -4.94 1.81
CA CYS A 97 11.98 -5.16 2.15
C CYS A 97 11.17 -5.70 0.98
N ASN A 98 9.96 -6.14 1.28
CA ASN A 98 8.91 -6.43 0.32
C ASN A 98 7.68 -5.57 0.68
N ILE A 99 7.03 -5.03 -0.34
CA ILE A 99 5.71 -4.39 -0.22
C ILE A 99 4.66 -5.50 -0.41
N LEU A 100 3.77 -5.68 0.57
CA LEU A 100 2.72 -6.70 0.59
C LEU A 100 1.43 -6.13 0.00
N LEU A 101 1.26 -6.21 -1.31
CA LEU A 101 0.11 -5.63 -2.02
C LEU A 101 -1.23 -6.23 -1.59
N ASN A 102 -1.23 -7.49 -1.16
CA ASN A 102 -2.43 -8.16 -0.66
C ASN A 102 -2.94 -7.61 0.69
N ARG A 103 -2.10 -6.87 1.42
CA ARG A 103 -2.49 -6.19 2.66
C ARG A 103 -3.07 -4.79 2.44
N ILE A 104 -2.94 -4.27 1.23
CA ILE A 104 -3.55 -2.99 0.86
C ILE A 104 -5.03 -3.25 0.54
N PRO A 105 -5.98 -2.56 1.21
CA PRO A 105 -7.41 -2.68 0.90
C PRO A 105 -7.72 -2.47 -0.58
N ASN A 106 -8.80 -3.05 -1.08
CA ASN A 106 -9.22 -2.93 -2.48
C ASN A 106 -9.43 -1.46 -2.90
N GLU A 107 -9.85 -0.62 -1.98
CA GLU A 107 -10.04 0.83 -2.15
C GLU A 107 -8.72 1.53 -2.50
N GLY A 108 -7.61 1.07 -1.91
CA GLY A 108 -6.27 1.62 -2.15
C GLY A 108 -5.61 1.16 -3.45
N ARG A 109 -6.17 0.17 -4.13
CA ARG A 109 -5.64 -0.32 -5.42
C ARG A 109 -6.43 0.31 -6.57
N ILE A 110 -5.97 1.45 -7.06
CA ILE A 110 -6.62 2.25 -8.11
C ILE A 110 -6.03 1.85 -9.45
N TYR A 111 -6.77 1.02 -10.19
CA TYR A 111 -6.34 0.57 -11.52
C TYR A 111 -6.51 1.68 -12.55
N ILE A 112 -5.44 1.94 -13.31
CA ILE A 112 -5.42 2.79 -14.50
C ILE A 112 -5.56 1.92 -15.75
N VAL A 113 -4.84 0.77 -15.76
CA VAL A 113 -5.02 -0.32 -16.73
C VAL A 113 -5.27 -1.60 -15.94
N GLN A 114 -6.27 -2.38 -16.31
CA GLN A 114 -6.60 -3.66 -15.70
C GLN A 114 -6.88 -4.69 -16.78
N ASN A 115 -6.08 -5.77 -16.81
CA ASN A 115 -6.15 -6.82 -17.82
C ASN A 115 -6.14 -6.22 -19.24
N GLU A 116 -5.12 -5.41 -19.54
CA GLU A 116 -4.90 -4.72 -20.84
C GLU A 116 -5.98 -3.68 -21.21
N LYS A 117 -6.95 -3.43 -20.33
CA LYS A 117 -8.03 -2.46 -20.57
C LYS A 117 -7.83 -1.20 -19.76
N GLU A 118 -7.89 -0.06 -20.43
CA GLU A 118 -7.86 1.24 -19.78
C GLU A 118 -9.13 1.49 -18.98
N ILE A 119 -8.97 2.01 -17.77
CA ILE A 119 -10.07 2.44 -16.91
C ILE A 119 -10.35 3.92 -17.20
N SER A 120 -11.61 4.28 -17.37
CA SER A 120 -11.97 5.67 -17.65
C SER A 120 -11.55 6.60 -16.51
N VAL A 121 -11.07 7.79 -16.87
CA VAL A 121 -10.64 8.82 -15.93
C VAL A 121 -11.71 9.11 -14.86
N LYS A 122 -12.98 9.13 -15.26
CA LYS A 122 -14.11 9.32 -14.34
C LYS A 122 -14.11 8.28 -13.20
N LYS A 123 -13.99 6.99 -13.53
CA LYS A 123 -13.95 5.90 -12.53
C LYS A 123 -12.70 5.98 -11.65
N ILE A 124 -11.56 6.36 -12.22
CA ILE A 124 -10.31 6.56 -11.46
C ILE A 124 -10.53 7.69 -10.44
N MET A 125 -11.05 8.84 -10.87
CA MET A 125 -11.29 9.99 -9.99
C MET A 125 -12.33 9.71 -8.91
N GLU A 126 -13.41 9.01 -9.23
CA GLU A 126 -14.39 8.56 -8.23
C GLU A 126 -13.74 7.69 -7.16
N LYS A 127 -12.84 6.79 -7.53
CA LYS A 127 -12.13 5.93 -6.60
C LYS A 127 -11.13 6.72 -5.74
N VAL A 128 -10.42 7.68 -6.33
CA VAL A 128 -9.54 8.61 -5.59
C VAL A 128 -10.34 9.38 -4.54
N HIS A 129 -11.45 10.02 -4.94
CA HIS A 129 -12.28 10.81 -4.02
C HIS A 129 -12.81 9.99 -2.83
N ARG A 130 -13.22 8.74 -3.06
CA ARG A 130 -13.70 7.86 -1.98
C ARG A 130 -12.66 7.58 -0.90
N THR A 131 -11.38 7.77 -1.20
CA THR A 131 -10.26 7.47 -0.29
C THR A 131 -9.60 8.71 0.29
N GLU A 132 -9.99 9.91 -0.15
CA GLU A 132 -9.39 11.17 0.30
C GLU A 132 -9.52 11.44 1.80
N PHE A 133 -10.53 10.86 2.47
CA PHE A 133 -10.70 10.98 3.92
C PHE A 133 -9.49 10.46 4.73
N LEU A 134 -8.68 9.58 4.14
CA LEU A 134 -7.45 9.07 4.75
C LEU A 134 -6.29 10.08 4.66
N ARG A 135 -6.36 11.02 3.73
CA ARG A 135 -5.29 11.98 3.41
C ARG A 135 -5.05 12.86 4.63
N GLY A 136 -4.95 13.24 5.41
CA GLY A 136 -4.70 14.11 6.57
C GLY A 136 -4.71 13.39 7.91
N SER A 137 -5.03 12.11 7.89
CA SER A 137 -5.09 11.31 9.10
C SER A 137 -3.70 11.00 9.64
N LYS A 138 -3.53 11.04 10.97
CA LYS A 138 -2.31 10.58 11.63
C LYS A 138 -2.07 9.10 11.32
N LEU A 139 -0.81 8.68 11.32
CA LEU A 139 -0.42 7.31 10.97
C LEU A 139 -1.18 6.25 11.77
N GLU A 140 -1.31 6.42 13.07
CA GLU A 140 -2.03 5.48 13.94
C GLU A 140 -3.53 5.37 13.57
N THR A 141 -4.19 6.51 13.41
CA THR A 141 -5.61 6.55 13.00
C THR A 141 -5.80 5.92 11.62
N ARG A 142 -4.87 6.21 10.70
CA ARG A 142 -4.88 5.67 9.35
C ARG A 142 -4.66 4.16 9.34
N SER A 143 -3.70 3.64 10.11
CA SER A 143 -3.45 2.21 10.24
C SER A 143 -4.72 1.49 10.73
N TRP A 144 -5.38 2.04 11.76
CA TRP A 144 -6.64 1.52 12.24
C TRP A 144 -7.73 1.49 11.14
N MET A 145 -7.93 2.59 10.43
CA MET A 145 -8.93 2.68 9.35
C MET A 145 -8.67 1.67 8.23
N LEU A 146 -7.40 1.45 7.86
CA LEU A 146 -7.02 0.46 6.86
C LEU A 146 -7.30 -0.97 7.32
N ASP A 147 -7.07 -1.28 8.58
CA ASP A 147 -7.38 -2.59 9.14
C ASP A 147 -8.89 -2.84 9.20
N VAL A 148 -9.69 -1.83 9.55
CA VAL A 148 -11.16 -1.93 9.49
C VAL A 148 -11.65 -2.12 8.05
N LEU A 149 -11.10 -1.37 7.08
CA LEU A 149 -11.40 -1.57 5.65
C LEU A 149 -11.08 -2.99 5.19
N ASN A 150 -9.96 -3.56 5.63
CA ASN A 150 -9.62 -4.94 5.32
C ASN A 150 -10.64 -5.93 5.92
N CYS A 151 -11.15 -5.67 7.13
CA CYS A 151 -12.23 -6.50 7.72
C CYS A 151 -13.51 -6.42 6.88
N VAL A 152 -13.91 -5.23 6.45
CA VAL A 152 -15.07 -5.04 5.57
C VAL A 152 -14.88 -5.81 4.25
N ASN A 153 -13.70 -5.75 3.66
CA ASN A 153 -13.39 -6.50 2.43
C ASN A 153 -13.45 -8.03 2.60
N ILE A 154 -13.24 -8.55 3.82
CA ILE A 154 -13.34 -9.99 4.12
C ILE A 154 -14.82 -10.43 4.19
N ILE A 155 -15.73 -9.54 4.62
CA ILE A 155 -17.16 -9.87 4.73
C ILE A 155 -17.77 -10.16 3.33
N GLU A 156 -17.23 -9.52 2.27
CA GLU A 156 -17.66 -9.63 0.87
C GLU A 156 -19.11 -9.16 0.61
N ASP A 157 -19.97 -9.13 1.63
CA ASP A 157 -21.35 -8.65 1.52
C ASP A 157 -21.40 -7.12 1.43
N ARG A 158 -22.32 -6.61 0.63
CA ARG A 158 -22.53 -5.18 0.46
C ARG A 158 -23.13 -4.53 1.72
N ASP A 159 -23.99 -5.27 2.38
CA ASP A 159 -24.63 -4.87 3.63
C ASP A 159 -24.18 -5.85 4.73
N PHE A 160 -23.67 -5.33 5.82
CA PHE A 160 -23.18 -6.12 6.95
C PHE A 160 -23.63 -5.53 8.27
N THR A 161 -23.73 -6.39 9.28
CA THR A 161 -24.13 -6.01 10.63
C THR A 161 -22.92 -5.60 11.47
N LEU A 162 -23.16 -4.83 12.52
CA LEU A 162 -22.14 -4.48 13.50
C LEU A 162 -21.57 -5.73 14.20
N GLU A 163 -22.40 -6.77 14.38
CA GLU A 163 -22.00 -8.05 14.98
C GLU A 163 -20.98 -8.79 14.11
N GLN A 164 -21.19 -8.79 12.79
CA GLN A 164 -20.19 -9.33 11.84
C GLN A 164 -18.86 -8.60 11.96
N MET A 165 -18.86 -7.28 12.11
CA MET A 165 -17.64 -6.51 12.35
C MET A 165 -16.97 -6.85 13.70
N TYR A 166 -17.76 -7.09 14.76
CA TYR A 166 -17.21 -7.49 16.06
C TYR A 166 -16.55 -8.87 16.04
N SER A 167 -16.87 -9.75 15.08
CA SER A 167 -16.17 -11.02 14.92
C SER A 167 -14.67 -10.87 14.68
N PHE A 168 -14.23 -9.70 14.16
CA PHE A 168 -12.83 -9.36 13.94
C PHE A 168 -12.12 -8.77 15.17
N GLU A 169 -12.80 -8.61 16.31
CA GLU A 169 -12.23 -8.01 17.53
C GLU A 169 -10.88 -8.61 17.92
N LYS A 170 -10.76 -9.95 17.93
CA LYS A 170 -9.52 -10.65 18.26
C LYS A 170 -8.38 -10.33 17.30
N MET A 171 -8.67 -10.27 16.00
CA MET A 171 -7.68 -9.96 14.97
C MET A 171 -7.19 -8.52 15.10
N LEU A 172 -8.12 -7.58 15.30
CA LEU A 172 -7.81 -6.15 15.47
C LEU A 172 -7.05 -5.90 16.78
N ALA A 173 -7.41 -6.56 17.88
CA ALA A 173 -6.67 -6.48 19.14
C ALA A 173 -5.22 -6.97 18.99
N GLY A 174 -4.99 -8.05 18.21
CA GLY A 174 -3.64 -8.53 17.93
C GLY A 174 -2.77 -7.55 17.13
N LYS A 175 -3.40 -6.73 16.28
CA LYS A 175 -2.70 -5.68 15.51
C LYS A 175 -2.51 -4.38 16.27
N HIS A 176 -3.38 -4.09 17.23
CA HIS A 176 -3.41 -2.86 18.03
C HIS A 176 -3.41 -3.22 19.53
N PRO A 177 -2.31 -3.80 20.04
CA PRO A 177 -2.27 -4.35 21.41
C PRO A 177 -2.47 -3.29 22.52
N ASP A 178 -2.14 -2.05 22.23
CA ASP A 178 -2.31 -0.93 23.15
C ASP A 178 -3.75 -0.37 23.19
N ASN A 179 -4.64 -0.88 22.33
CA ASN A 179 -6.02 -0.44 22.27
C ASN A 179 -6.94 -1.42 22.99
N HIS A 180 -7.46 -1.01 24.15
CA HIS A 180 -8.38 -1.80 24.98
C HIS A 180 -9.86 -1.58 24.67
N HIS A 181 -10.20 -0.74 23.67
CA HIS A 181 -11.56 -0.35 23.30
C HIS A 181 -11.86 -0.67 21.83
N ILE A 182 -11.56 -1.90 21.40
CA ILE A 182 -11.65 -2.32 20.00
C ILE A 182 -13.08 -2.13 19.44
N LYS A 183 -14.11 -2.55 20.16
CA LYS A 183 -15.51 -2.42 19.72
C LYS A 183 -15.94 -0.97 19.54
N ASP A 184 -15.51 -0.08 20.44
CA ASP A 184 -15.83 1.35 20.34
C ASP A 184 -15.17 2.00 19.14
N LYS A 185 -13.99 1.50 18.76
CA LYS A 185 -13.25 1.97 17.59
C LYS A 185 -13.83 1.44 16.27
N ILE A 186 -14.48 0.27 16.27
CA ILE A 186 -15.17 -0.29 15.10
C ILE A 186 -16.47 0.48 14.83
N ARG A 187 -17.12 0.97 15.86
CA ARG A 187 -18.40 1.69 15.80
C ARG A 187 -18.26 3.12 15.28
#